data_2a7348179bc6aec59d760356a8674c2b
#
_entry.id   2a7348179bc6aec59d760356a8674c2b
#
_cell.length_a   1.000
_cell.length_b   1.000
_cell.length_c   1.000
_cell.angle_alpha   90.00
_cell.angle_beta   90.00
_cell.angle_gamma   90.00
#
_symmetry.space_group_name_H-M   'P 1'
#
loop_
_entity.id
_entity.type
_entity.pdbx_description
1 polymer ?
#
loop_
_entity_poly.entity_id
_entity_poly.type
_entity_poly.pdbx_seq_one_letter_code
_entity_poly.pdbx_strand_id
1 'polypeptide(L)'
;MATEFFGIVYFPTKSAFFEGAIPESMEAKYGIKGPYFLIKILCKIYKEGYYIPWDEEQCEIFAYKLGREYSKEEVTSMVSLLLEKGFFDKESYQKQQILTSLDIQRVWLEATSRRKRDLTKLPYLLEEIKCRHFPTK
;
A
#
# COMPACT_ATOMS: atom_id res chain seq x y z
N MET A 1 9.59 -4.40 27.44
CA MET A 1 9.65 -3.17 26.66
C MET A 1 8.60 -3.19 25.56
N ALA A 2 7.81 -2.17 25.49
CA ALA A 2 6.75 -2.13 24.49
C ALA A 2 7.34 -1.86 23.11
N THR A 3 6.99 -2.69 22.15
CA THR A 3 7.32 -2.45 20.76
C THR A 3 6.37 -1.40 20.23
N GLU A 4 6.91 -0.38 19.62
CA GLU A 4 6.06 0.63 19.00
C GLU A 4 5.32 0.01 17.82
N PHE A 5 3.99 0.11 17.88
CA PHE A 5 3.17 -0.35 16.77
C PHE A 5 3.12 0.76 15.73
N PHE A 6 3.85 0.58 14.66
CA PHE A 6 3.92 1.59 13.61
C PHE A 6 2.68 1.60 12.73
N GLY A 7 2.05 0.46 12.57
CA GLY A 7 0.88 0.33 11.73
C GLY A 7 -0.40 0.85 12.38
N ILE A 8 -1.51 0.61 11.70
CA ILE A 8 -2.84 0.96 12.21
C ILE A 8 -3.71 -0.28 12.20
N VAL A 9 -4.64 -0.34 13.16
CA VAL A 9 -5.52 -1.51 13.30
C VAL A 9 -6.69 -1.45 12.33
N TYR A 10 -7.16 -0.24 12.05
CA TYR A 10 -8.29 -0.04 11.15
C TYR A 10 -7.90 0.95 10.06
N PHE A 11 -8.36 0.71 8.85
CA PHE A 11 -8.26 1.71 7.78
C PHE A 11 -9.60 1.79 7.07
N PRO A 12 -9.96 2.97 6.54
CA PRO A 12 -11.28 3.13 5.92
C PRO A 12 -11.32 2.48 4.54
N THR A 13 -12.44 1.79 4.28
CA THR A 13 -12.72 1.29 2.96
C THR A 13 -14.06 1.90 2.53
N LYS A 14 -14.05 2.59 1.40
CA LYS A 14 -15.27 3.23 0.91
C LYS A 14 -16.29 2.17 0.53
N SER A 15 -17.57 2.48 0.75
CA SER A 15 -18.65 1.56 0.37
C SER A 15 -18.64 1.26 -1.12
N ALA A 16 -18.16 2.20 -1.94
CA ALA A 16 -18.08 2.04 -3.38
C ALA A 16 -16.75 1.44 -3.82
N PHE A 17 -16.02 0.78 -2.92
CA PHE A 17 -14.69 0.27 -3.22
C PHE A 17 -14.67 -0.60 -4.47
N PHE A 18 -15.62 -1.53 -4.57
CA PHE A 18 -15.61 -2.47 -5.68
C PHE A 18 -16.12 -1.87 -6.98
N GLU A 19 -16.62 -0.63 -6.93
CA GLU A 19 -17.09 0.09 -8.12
C GLU A 19 -16.04 1.05 -8.68
N GLY A 20 -14.87 1.13 -8.00
CA GLY A 20 -13.80 1.99 -8.50
C GLY A 20 -13.11 1.40 -9.71
N ALA A 21 -12.42 2.25 -10.46
CA ALA A 21 -11.78 1.83 -11.71
C ALA A 21 -10.73 0.74 -11.48
N ILE A 22 -9.96 0.86 -10.41
CA ILE A 22 -8.88 -0.09 -10.15
C ILE A 22 -9.41 -1.45 -9.68
N PRO A 23 -10.29 -1.51 -8.66
CA PRO A 23 -10.86 -2.82 -8.31
C PRO A 23 -11.60 -3.47 -9.49
N GLU A 24 -12.32 -2.68 -10.29
CA GLU A 24 -13.03 -3.24 -11.46
C GLU A 24 -12.05 -3.77 -12.50
N SER A 25 -10.95 -3.06 -12.75
CA SER A 25 -9.91 -3.55 -13.67
C SER A 25 -9.29 -4.85 -13.18
N MET A 26 -9.03 -4.92 -11.88
CA MET A 26 -8.48 -6.13 -11.28
C MET A 26 -9.45 -7.29 -11.40
N GLU A 27 -10.73 -7.03 -11.16
CA GLU A 27 -11.74 -8.06 -11.25
C GLU A 27 -11.93 -8.53 -12.70
N ALA A 28 -11.90 -7.60 -13.64
CA ALA A 28 -12.04 -7.95 -15.05
C ALA A 28 -10.91 -8.85 -15.52
N LYS A 29 -9.71 -8.62 -15.03
CA LYS A 29 -8.55 -9.36 -15.49
C LYS A 29 -8.34 -10.67 -14.72
N TYR A 30 -8.61 -10.67 -13.42
CA TYR A 30 -8.25 -11.80 -12.55
C TYR A 30 -9.45 -12.45 -11.88
N GLY A 31 -10.66 -11.96 -12.14
CA GLY A 31 -11.84 -12.44 -11.43
C GLY A 31 -11.81 -11.97 -9.99
N ILE A 32 -12.51 -12.70 -9.13
CA ILE A 32 -12.64 -12.33 -7.73
C ILE A 32 -11.28 -12.23 -7.01
N LYS A 33 -10.28 -12.91 -7.53
CA LYS A 33 -8.93 -12.87 -6.96
C LYS A 33 -8.32 -11.47 -6.99
N GLY A 34 -8.70 -10.65 -7.97
CA GLY A 34 -8.16 -9.31 -8.11
C GLY A 34 -8.50 -8.41 -6.93
N PRO A 35 -9.78 -8.15 -6.68
CA PRO A 35 -10.15 -7.31 -5.53
C PRO A 35 -9.73 -7.92 -4.19
N TYR A 36 -9.76 -9.24 -4.08
CA TYR A 36 -9.30 -9.89 -2.86
C TYR A 36 -7.82 -9.59 -2.61
N PHE A 37 -7.00 -9.72 -3.66
CA PHE A 37 -5.58 -9.38 -3.57
C PHE A 37 -5.39 -7.93 -3.12
N LEU A 38 -6.19 -7.03 -3.68
CA LEU A 38 -6.07 -5.60 -3.37
C LEU A 38 -6.30 -5.34 -1.88
N ILE A 39 -7.34 -5.95 -1.32
CA ILE A 39 -7.63 -5.81 0.10
C ILE A 39 -6.52 -6.43 0.94
N LYS A 40 -6.04 -7.60 0.54
CA LYS A 40 -4.99 -8.28 1.30
C LYS A 40 -3.70 -7.48 1.35
N ILE A 41 -3.30 -6.89 0.23
CA ILE A 41 -2.06 -6.13 0.21
C ILE A 41 -2.20 -4.81 0.99
N LEU A 42 -3.38 -4.19 0.95
CA LEU A 42 -3.63 -3.01 1.77
C LEU A 42 -3.58 -3.35 3.25
N CYS A 43 -4.15 -4.50 3.64
CA CYS A 43 -4.07 -4.94 5.03
C CYS A 43 -2.62 -5.09 5.48
N LYS A 44 -1.78 -5.67 4.62
CA LYS A 44 -0.37 -5.83 4.95
C LYS A 44 0.32 -4.47 5.11
N ILE A 45 0.06 -3.56 4.19
CA ILE A 45 0.70 -2.24 4.22
C ILE A 45 0.31 -1.48 5.49
N TYR A 46 -0.99 -1.40 5.78
CA TYR A 46 -1.43 -0.62 6.94
C TYR A 46 -1.06 -1.29 8.26
N LYS A 47 -0.97 -2.62 8.28
CA LYS A 47 -0.52 -3.32 9.47
C LYS A 47 0.93 -2.97 9.80
N GLU A 48 1.75 -2.73 8.79
CA GLU A 48 3.15 -2.41 8.98
C GLU A 48 3.43 -0.92 9.04
N GLY A 49 2.52 -0.11 8.53
CA GLY A 49 2.70 1.34 8.51
C GLY A 49 2.00 1.94 7.32
N TYR A 50 2.74 2.56 6.42
CA TYR A 50 2.20 3.17 5.20
C TYR A 50 3.00 2.75 3.96
N TYR A 51 3.93 1.81 4.09
CA TYR A 51 4.67 1.25 2.96
C TYR A 51 5.17 -0.13 3.33
N ILE A 52 5.46 -0.92 2.32
CA ILE A 52 6.13 -2.22 2.52
C ILE A 52 7.25 -2.33 1.49
N PRO A 53 8.36 -2.98 1.86
CA PRO A 53 9.37 -3.30 0.85
C PRO A 53 8.78 -4.28 -0.15
N TRP A 54 9.19 -4.15 -1.40
CA TRP A 54 8.69 -5.06 -2.42
C TRP A 54 9.79 -5.37 -3.42
N ASP A 55 10.14 -6.63 -3.50
CA ASP A 55 11.07 -7.16 -4.48
C ASP A 55 10.60 -8.57 -4.83
N GLU A 56 11.43 -9.28 -5.59
CA GLU A 56 11.06 -10.61 -6.03
C GLU A 56 10.83 -11.56 -4.85
N GLU A 57 11.67 -11.48 -3.84
CA GLU A 57 11.54 -12.32 -2.66
C GLU A 57 10.27 -12.01 -1.88
N GLN A 58 9.97 -10.73 -1.69
CA GLN A 58 8.76 -10.33 -0.98
C GLN A 58 7.51 -10.75 -1.74
N CYS A 59 7.56 -10.64 -3.06
CA CYS A 59 6.47 -11.09 -3.91
C CYS A 59 6.20 -12.58 -3.73
N GLU A 60 7.26 -13.36 -3.71
CA GLU A 60 7.16 -14.81 -3.55
C GLU A 60 6.56 -15.18 -2.19
N ILE A 61 7.03 -14.52 -1.13
CA ILE A 61 6.51 -14.76 0.21
C ILE A 61 5.03 -14.42 0.29
N PHE A 62 4.65 -13.27 -0.28
CA PHE A 62 3.26 -12.84 -0.24
C PHE A 62 2.36 -13.77 -1.02
N ALA A 63 2.81 -14.21 -2.20
CA ALA A 63 2.05 -15.17 -3.00
C ALA A 63 1.83 -16.47 -2.24
N TYR A 64 2.86 -16.95 -1.58
CA TYR A 64 2.74 -18.16 -0.77
C TYR A 64 1.69 -18.02 0.32
N LYS A 65 1.68 -16.86 0.99
CA LYS A 65 0.72 -16.62 2.07
C LYS A 65 -0.71 -16.45 1.57
N LEU A 66 -0.88 -16.01 0.32
CA LEU A 66 -2.21 -15.88 -0.25
C LEU A 66 -2.85 -17.24 -0.53
N GLY A 67 -2.05 -18.27 -0.79
CA GLY A 67 -2.57 -19.60 -1.01
C GLY A 67 -2.33 -20.10 -2.42
N ARG A 68 -2.80 -21.30 -2.66
CA ARG A 68 -2.54 -22.00 -3.92
C ARG A 68 -3.14 -21.34 -5.15
N GLU A 69 -4.18 -20.55 -4.95
CA GLU A 69 -4.85 -19.87 -6.07
C GLU A 69 -3.97 -18.79 -6.69
N TYR A 70 -2.92 -18.37 -6.00
CA TYR A 70 -2.04 -17.30 -6.47
C TYR A 70 -0.65 -17.84 -6.74
N SER A 71 -0.15 -17.61 -7.96
CA SER A 71 1.25 -17.90 -8.27
C SER A 71 2.07 -16.63 -8.11
N LYS A 72 3.39 -16.81 -8.01
CA LYS A 72 4.32 -15.68 -7.98
C LYS A 72 4.15 -14.80 -9.21
N GLU A 73 4.01 -15.45 -10.38
CA GLU A 73 3.86 -14.73 -11.64
C GLU A 73 2.58 -13.90 -11.66
N GLU A 74 1.51 -14.46 -11.14
CA GLU A 74 0.24 -13.75 -11.09
C GLU A 74 0.32 -12.55 -10.13
N VAL A 75 0.93 -12.72 -8.98
CA VAL A 75 1.11 -11.61 -8.03
C VAL A 75 2.00 -10.52 -8.63
N THR A 76 3.07 -10.93 -9.33
CA THR A 76 3.91 -9.97 -10.04
C THR A 76 3.10 -9.17 -11.04
N SER A 77 2.24 -9.85 -11.80
CA SER A 77 1.38 -9.20 -12.78
C SER A 77 0.41 -8.23 -12.11
N MET A 78 -0.17 -8.63 -10.99
CA MET A 78 -1.11 -7.78 -10.26
C MET A 78 -0.45 -6.51 -9.75
N VAL A 79 0.75 -6.63 -9.17
CA VAL A 79 1.47 -5.45 -8.68
C VAL A 79 1.87 -4.55 -9.84
N SER A 80 2.30 -5.13 -10.96
CA SER A 80 2.65 -4.34 -12.14
C SER A 80 1.45 -3.54 -12.64
N LEU A 81 0.27 -4.15 -12.66
CA LEU A 81 -0.94 -3.46 -13.07
C LEU A 81 -1.27 -2.30 -12.13
N LEU A 82 -1.13 -2.53 -10.83
CA LEU A 82 -1.40 -1.48 -9.85
C LEU A 82 -0.42 -0.33 -9.96
N LEU A 83 0.84 -0.62 -10.25
CA LEU A 83 1.84 0.42 -10.50
C LEU A 83 1.51 1.17 -11.78
N GLU A 84 1.14 0.46 -12.83
CA GLU A 84 0.82 1.07 -14.11
C GLU A 84 -0.38 2.01 -14.00
N LYS A 85 -1.38 1.61 -13.23
CA LYS A 85 -2.59 2.42 -13.08
C LYS A 85 -2.50 3.49 -12.00
N GLY A 86 -1.34 3.60 -11.35
CA GLY A 86 -1.13 4.65 -10.37
C GLY A 86 -1.68 4.37 -8.98
N PHE A 87 -2.13 3.14 -8.72
CA PHE A 87 -2.57 2.78 -7.37
C PHE A 87 -1.41 2.85 -6.39
N PHE A 88 -0.25 2.39 -6.82
CA PHE A 88 1.01 2.58 -6.08
C PHE A 88 1.86 3.60 -6.81
N ASP A 89 2.65 4.37 -6.05
CA ASP A 89 3.52 5.38 -6.61
C ASP A 89 4.70 4.73 -7.34
N LYS A 90 4.78 4.96 -8.65
CA LYS A 90 5.81 4.34 -9.48
C LYS A 90 7.23 4.75 -9.08
N GLU A 91 7.41 6.03 -8.79
CA GLU A 91 8.74 6.55 -8.46
C GLU A 91 9.26 5.93 -7.18
N SER A 92 8.40 5.80 -6.17
CA SER A 92 8.80 5.17 -4.92
C SER A 92 9.25 3.73 -5.16
N TYR A 93 8.53 3.00 -6.02
CA TYR A 93 8.93 1.64 -6.33
C TYR A 93 10.25 1.59 -7.09
N GLN A 94 10.41 2.45 -8.09
CA GLN A 94 11.60 2.45 -8.92
C GLN A 94 12.86 2.84 -8.15
N LYS A 95 12.73 3.81 -7.24
CA LYS A 95 13.89 4.33 -6.53
C LYS A 95 14.17 3.60 -5.23
N GLN A 96 13.14 3.12 -4.56
CA GLN A 96 13.30 2.60 -3.20
C GLN A 96 12.75 1.19 -3.03
N GLN A 97 12.15 0.62 -4.07
CA GLN A 97 11.56 -0.73 -4.06
C GLN A 97 10.58 -0.90 -2.90
N ILE A 98 9.67 0.06 -2.76
CA ILE A 98 8.59 -0.01 -1.79
C ILE A 98 7.25 0.19 -2.50
N LEU A 99 6.19 -0.31 -1.87
CA LEU A 99 4.83 -0.06 -2.33
C LEU A 99 4.18 0.91 -1.35
N THR A 100 3.77 2.05 -1.85
CA THR A 100 3.09 3.08 -1.10
C THR A 100 2.33 3.96 -2.08
N SER A 101 1.57 4.91 -1.56
CA SER A 101 0.90 5.89 -2.41
C SER A 101 0.51 7.08 -1.57
N LEU A 102 0.12 8.16 -2.25
CA LEU A 102 -0.35 9.36 -1.58
C LEU A 102 -1.55 9.07 -0.69
N ASP A 103 -2.52 8.31 -1.22
CA ASP A 103 -3.70 7.94 -0.44
C ASP A 103 -3.35 7.12 0.79
N ILE A 104 -2.46 6.14 0.62
CA ILE A 104 -2.03 5.31 1.74
C ILE A 104 -1.39 6.17 2.82
N GLN A 105 -0.53 7.10 2.42
CA GLN A 105 0.16 7.96 3.38
C GLN A 105 -0.80 8.91 4.07
N ARG A 106 -1.77 9.45 3.33
CA ARG A 106 -2.78 10.33 3.92
C ARG A 106 -3.63 9.59 4.96
N VAL A 107 -4.05 8.36 4.63
CA VAL A 107 -4.85 7.56 5.56
C VAL A 107 -4.06 7.28 6.83
N TRP A 108 -2.79 6.89 6.68
CA TRP A 108 -1.95 6.61 7.86
C TRP A 108 -1.74 7.84 8.71
N LEU A 109 -1.46 8.98 8.07
CA LEU A 109 -1.22 10.22 8.79
C LEU A 109 -2.45 10.65 9.58
N GLU A 110 -3.62 10.53 8.97
CA GLU A 110 -4.86 10.88 9.66
C GLU A 110 -5.15 9.91 10.80
N ALA A 111 -4.97 8.62 10.56
CA ALA A 111 -5.25 7.61 11.58
C ALA A 111 -4.32 7.72 12.77
N THR A 112 -3.10 8.24 12.57
CA THR A 112 -2.11 8.35 13.64
C THR A 112 -1.98 9.78 14.16
N SER A 113 -2.94 10.65 13.83
CA SER A 113 -2.83 12.07 14.16
C SER A 113 -2.73 12.33 15.66
N ARG A 114 -3.26 11.43 16.49
CA ARG A 114 -3.22 11.59 17.94
C ARG A 114 -2.03 10.91 18.59
N ARG A 115 -1.20 10.22 17.81
CA ARG A 115 0.01 9.59 18.33
C ARG A 115 1.13 10.61 18.42
N LYS A 116 2.01 10.41 19.41
CA LYS A 116 3.26 11.15 19.43
C LYS A 116 4.14 10.62 18.33
N ARG A 117 4.46 11.48 17.38
CA ARG A 117 5.30 11.07 16.23
C ARG A 117 6.02 12.30 15.73
N ASP A 118 7.23 12.07 15.27
CA ASP A 118 8.03 13.13 14.64
C ASP A 118 7.95 12.91 13.12
N LEU A 119 7.15 13.73 12.45
CA LEU A 119 6.93 13.57 11.02
C LEU A 119 8.22 13.75 10.22
N THR A 120 9.19 14.50 10.77
CA THR A 120 10.46 14.70 10.06
C THR A 120 11.30 13.42 10.01
N LYS A 121 10.98 12.43 10.85
CA LYS A 121 11.73 11.18 10.91
C LYS A 121 11.06 10.05 10.16
N LEU A 122 9.92 10.29 9.55
CA LEU A 122 9.22 9.26 8.80
C LEU A 122 9.84 9.08 7.42
N PRO A 123 10.24 7.85 7.07
CA PRO A 123 10.89 7.63 5.78
C PRO A 123 9.88 7.60 4.64
N TYR A 124 10.35 7.92 3.44
CA TYR A 124 9.63 7.69 2.17
C TYR A 124 8.33 8.48 2.02
N LEU A 125 8.13 9.55 2.80
CA LEU A 125 6.96 10.40 2.60
C LEU A 125 7.05 11.08 1.24
N LEU A 126 5.91 11.12 0.53
CA LEU A 126 5.87 11.74 -0.78
C LEU A 126 5.96 13.27 -0.67
N GLU A 127 6.42 13.91 -1.73
CA GLU A 127 6.60 15.36 -1.74
C GLU A 127 5.32 16.12 -1.45
N GLU A 128 4.19 15.64 -1.96
CA GLU A 128 2.90 16.25 -1.69
C GLU A 128 2.59 16.29 -0.20
N ILE A 129 3.00 15.22 0.52
CA ILE A 129 2.81 15.16 1.96
C ILE A 129 3.77 16.11 2.66
N LYS A 130 5.05 16.10 2.23
CA LYS A 130 6.06 16.97 2.85
C LYS A 130 5.73 18.43 2.67
N CYS A 131 5.29 18.82 1.47
CA CYS A 131 4.94 20.21 1.20
C CYS A 131 3.79 20.69 2.08
N ARG A 132 2.86 19.80 2.40
CA ARG A 132 1.72 20.14 3.21
C ARG A 132 2.07 20.27 4.68
N HIS A 133 2.92 19.37 5.19
CA HIS A 133 3.25 19.31 6.62
C HIS A 133 4.54 20.04 6.96
N PHE A 134 5.41 20.27 5.99
CA PHE A 134 6.67 20.98 6.18
C PHE A 134 6.81 22.03 5.08
N PRO A 135 5.96 23.07 5.12
CA PRO A 135 6.02 24.07 4.03
C PRO A 135 7.35 24.76 4.01
N THR A 136 7.92 24.90 2.82
CA THR A 136 9.14 25.66 2.61
C THR A 136 8.80 27.13 2.54
N LYS A 137 9.64 27.94 3.12
CA LYS A 137 9.44 29.38 3.06
C LYS A 137 10.08 29.97 1.83
#